data_22a09148b464e8eddc9ef30fc7b98f1e
#
_entry.id   22a09148b464e8eddc9ef30fc7b98f1e
#
_cell.length_a   1.000
_cell.length_b   1.000
_cell.length_c   1.000
_cell.angle_alpha   90.00
_cell.angle_beta   90.00
_cell.angle_gamma   90.00
#
_symmetry.space_group_name_H-M   'P 1'
#
loop_
_entity.id
_entity.type
_entity.pdbx_description
1 polymer ?
#
loop_
_entity_poly.entity_id
_entity_poly.type
_entity_poly.pdbx_seq_one_letter_code
_entity_poly.pdbx_strand_id
1 'polypeptide(L)'
;MRTSYHAPSPALLEECLKDMATGNQNALATLYEHTATALFSYILSVLKNRPDAEDTLQDCYLRILGAAPHYRSQGKPLAWMLTVARNLCMQRLRERQRETPLLEDGVNLFEETDGRLSMEDKTVLRECLTTLSDEERQIVVLHAVAGFRHREIAALLDLPLATVLSKYHRALKKLKNELTKGDPT
;
A
#
# COMPACT_ATOMS: atom_id res chain seq x y z
N MET A 1 9.92 -21.62 3.63
CA MET A 1 9.06 -21.67 2.43
C MET A 1 8.79 -20.22 2.02
N ARG A 2 9.38 -19.74 0.93
CA ARG A 2 9.18 -18.36 0.46
C ARG A 2 7.75 -18.27 -0.08
N THR A 3 6.85 -17.65 0.65
CA THR A 3 5.55 -17.24 0.09
C THR A 3 5.84 -16.02 -0.78
N SER A 4 6.18 -16.24 -2.05
CA SER A 4 6.20 -15.16 -3.04
C SER A 4 4.78 -14.62 -3.11
N TYR A 5 4.57 -13.39 -2.63
CA TYR A 5 3.36 -12.65 -2.97
C TYR A 5 3.34 -12.55 -4.51
N HIS A 6 2.46 -13.32 -5.11
CA HIS A 6 2.25 -13.24 -6.55
C HIS A 6 1.30 -12.08 -6.77
N ALA A 7 1.80 -11.02 -7.37
CA ALA A 7 0.92 -9.92 -7.78
C ALA A 7 -0.22 -10.51 -8.63
N PRO A 8 -1.47 -10.14 -8.36
CA PRO A 8 -2.61 -10.69 -9.06
C PRO A 8 -2.50 -10.45 -10.56
N SER A 9 -2.95 -11.42 -11.36
CA SER A 9 -2.93 -11.29 -12.81
C SER A 9 -3.72 -10.05 -13.24
N PRO A 10 -3.15 -9.14 -14.05
CA PRO A 10 -3.89 -8.01 -14.57
C PRO A 10 -5.18 -8.42 -15.29
N ALA A 11 -5.16 -9.55 -16.00
CA ALA A 11 -6.33 -10.08 -16.69
C ALA A 11 -7.48 -10.43 -15.73
N LEU A 12 -7.18 -11.07 -14.59
CA LEU A 12 -8.17 -11.38 -13.57
C LEU A 12 -8.81 -10.11 -12.99
N LEU A 13 -7.99 -9.10 -12.67
CA LEU A 13 -8.51 -7.85 -12.12
C LEU A 13 -9.35 -7.07 -13.14
N GLU A 14 -8.97 -7.11 -14.42
CA GLU A 14 -9.75 -6.53 -15.52
C GLU A 14 -11.12 -7.21 -15.66
N GLU A 15 -11.16 -8.54 -15.55
CA GLU A 15 -12.39 -9.32 -15.57
C GLU A 15 -13.27 -8.97 -14.38
N CYS A 16 -12.73 -8.93 -13.15
CA CYS A 16 -13.48 -8.51 -11.98
C CYS A 16 -14.10 -7.11 -12.14
N LEU A 17 -13.35 -6.14 -12.67
CA LEU A 17 -13.86 -4.79 -12.89
C LEU A 17 -15.00 -4.74 -13.93
N LYS A 18 -14.91 -5.53 -14.99
CA LYS A 18 -15.98 -5.67 -15.98
C LYS A 18 -17.23 -6.30 -15.39
N ASP A 19 -17.06 -7.37 -14.63
CA ASP A 19 -18.17 -8.09 -13.98
C ASP A 19 -18.87 -7.21 -12.94
N MET A 20 -18.12 -6.44 -12.18
CA MET A 20 -18.68 -5.44 -11.25
C MET A 20 -19.51 -4.39 -11.99
N ALA A 21 -19.10 -3.96 -13.18
CA ALA A 21 -19.84 -3.01 -14.00
C ALA A 21 -21.20 -3.58 -14.47
N THR A 22 -21.35 -4.91 -14.55
CA THR A 22 -22.60 -5.60 -14.88
C THR A 22 -23.44 -5.99 -13.65
N GLY A 23 -22.97 -5.62 -12.43
CA GLY A 23 -23.70 -5.87 -11.17
C GLY A 23 -23.39 -7.22 -10.50
N ASN A 24 -22.33 -7.91 -10.93
CA ASN A 24 -21.91 -9.16 -10.28
C ASN A 24 -21.24 -8.87 -8.93
N GLN A 25 -21.95 -9.14 -7.83
CA GLN A 25 -21.45 -8.92 -6.46
C GLN A 25 -20.25 -9.81 -6.09
N ASN A 26 -20.15 -11.03 -6.63
CA ASN A 26 -19.06 -11.94 -6.34
C ASN A 26 -17.73 -11.41 -6.90
N ALA A 27 -17.77 -10.62 -7.96
CA ALA A 27 -16.58 -10.02 -8.55
C ALA A 27 -15.88 -9.04 -7.60
N LEU A 28 -16.63 -8.31 -6.75
CA LEU A 28 -16.05 -7.45 -5.72
C LEU A 28 -15.31 -8.26 -4.66
N ALA A 29 -15.86 -9.38 -4.21
CA ALA A 29 -15.21 -10.26 -3.23
C ALA A 29 -13.90 -10.82 -3.78
N THR A 30 -13.89 -11.31 -5.02
CA THR A 30 -12.68 -11.78 -5.70
C THR A 30 -11.65 -10.66 -5.84
N LEU A 31 -12.06 -9.47 -6.26
CA LEU A 31 -11.19 -8.31 -6.36
C LEU A 31 -10.55 -7.97 -5.01
N TYR A 32 -11.36 -7.99 -3.94
CA TYR A 32 -10.90 -7.74 -2.57
C TYR A 32 -9.84 -8.75 -2.13
N GLU A 33 -10.10 -10.04 -2.27
CA GLU A 33 -9.17 -11.12 -1.90
C GLU A 33 -7.79 -10.95 -2.54
N HIS A 34 -7.76 -10.51 -3.80
CA HIS A 34 -6.51 -10.39 -4.55
C HIS A 34 -5.79 -9.05 -4.37
N THR A 35 -6.46 -8.00 -3.88
CA THR A 35 -5.88 -6.65 -3.89
C THR A 35 -5.83 -5.98 -2.51
N ALA A 36 -6.59 -6.48 -1.51
CA ALA A 36 -6.70 -5.84 -0.20
C ALA A 36 -5.35 -5.67 0.49
N THR A 37 -4.48 -6.67 0.47
CA THR A 37 -3.16 -6.59 1.09
C THR A 37 -2.31 -5.46 0.48
N ALA A 38 -2.30 -5.34 -0.85
CA ALA A 38 -1.52 -4.31 -1.54
C ALA A 38 -2.08 -2.90 -1.28
N LEU A 39 -3.40 -2.73 -1.37
CA LEU A 39 -4.06 -1.46 -1.12
C LEU A 39 -3.92 -1.04 0.34
N PHE A 40 -4.21 -1.94 1.28
CA PHE A 40 -4.11 -1.65 2.71
C PHE A 40 -2.68 -1.27 3.12
N SER A 41 -1.68 -2.07 2.70
CA SER A 41 -0.28 -1.78 3.01
C SER A 41 0.17 -0.42 2.48
N TYR A 42 -0.27 -0.06 1.26
CA TYR A 42 0.01 1.25 0.71
C TYR A 42 -0.68 2.37 1.51
N ILE A 43 -1.99 2.27 1.75
CA ILE A 43 -2.76 3.25 2.52
C ILE A 43 -2.14 3.45 3.91
N LEU A 44 -1.83 2.35 4.60
CA LEU A 44 -1.20 2.38 5.92
C LEU A 44 0.18 3.04 5.88
N SER A 45 0.97 2.80 4.82
CA SER A 45 2.28 3.45 4.64
C SER A 45 2.19 4.97 4.51
N VAL A 46 1.04 5.48 4.04
CA VAL A 46 0.77 6.91 3.87
C VAL A 46 0.16 7.52 5.12
N LEU A 47 -0.92 6.92 5.66
CA LEU A 47 -1.70 7.48 6.77
C LEU A 47 -1.07 7.22 8.14
N LYS A 48 -0.26 6.18 8.30
CA LYS A 48 0.44 5.78 9.54
C LYS A 48 -0.50 5.51 10.73
N ASN A 49 -1.77 5.40 10.47
CA ASN A 49 -2.82 5.15 11.46
C ASN A 49 -3.71 4.02 10.94
N ARG A 50 -3.85 2.96 11.71
CA ARG A 50 -4.56 1.75 11.28
C ARG A 50 -6.07 1.97 11.14
N PRO A 51 -6.79 2.54 12.11
CA PRO A 51 -8.21 2.84 11.96
C PRO A 51 -8.50 3.67 10.70
N ASP A 52 -7.76 4.73 10.46
CA ASP A 52 -7.91 5.53 9.25
C ASP A 52 -7.58 4.74 7.97
N ALA A 53 -6.61 3.83 8.04
CA ALA A 53 -6.26 3.01 6.90
C ALA A 53 -7.37 1.99 6.56
N GLU A 54 -8.01 1.40 7.57
CA GLU A 54 -9.15 0.49 7.41
C GLU A 54 -10.35 1.21 6.81
N ASP A 55 -10.71 2.37 7.34
CA ASP A 55 -11.78 3.21 6.80
C ASP A 55 -11.49 3.64 5.35
N THR A 56 -10.26 4.09 5.09
CA THR A 56 -9.85 4.51 3.74
C THR A 56 -9.84 3.34 2.76
N LEU A 57 -9.53 2.13 3.21
CA LEU A 57 -9.62 0.93 2.37
C LEU A 57 -11.07 0.64 1.99
N GLN A 58 -12.03 0.76 2.92
CA GLN A 58 -13.45 0.59 2.63
C GLN A 58 -13.92 1.65 1.63
N ASP A 59 -13.61 2.91 1.86
CA ASP A 59 -13.93 4.02 0.95
C ASP A 59 -13.32 3.79 -0.44
N CYS A 60 -12.12 3.22 -0.50
CA CYS A 60 -11.44 2.89 -1.75
C CYS A 60 -12.26 1.87 -2.56
N TYR A 61 -12.73 0.78 -1.95
CA TYR A 61 -13.55 -0.22 -2.63
C TYR A 61 -14.92 0.32 -3.03
N LEU A 62 -15.55 1.14 -2.21
CA LEU A 62 -16.79 1.83 -2.58
C LEU A 62 -16.58 2.74 -3.80
N ARG A 63 -15.47 3.47 -3.83
CA ARG A 63 -15.12 4.33 -4.96
C ARG A 63 -14.81 3.51 -6.22
N ILE A 64 -14.09 2.39 -6.09
CA ILE A 64 -13.79 1.48 -7.19
C ILE A 64 -15.08 0.89 -7.75
N LEU A 65 -16.00 0.43 -6.88
CA LEU A 65 -17.29 -0.12 -7.28
C LEU A 65 -18.12 0.90 -8.08
N GLY A 66 -18.21 2.14 -7.58
CA GLY A 66 -18.94 3.21 -8.27
C GLY A 66 -18.28 3.64 -9.59
N ALA A 67 -16.96 3.48 -9.73
CA ALA A 67 -16.22 3.84 -10.93
C ALA A 67 -16.09 2.68 -11.95
N ALA A 68 -16.37 1.44 -11.57
CA ALA A 68 -16.24 0.26 -12.42
C ALA A 68 -16.99 0.39 -13.77
N PRO A 69 -18.22 0.94 -13.84
CA PRO A 69 -18.92 1.13 -15.12
C PRO A 69 -18.21 2.08 -16.08
N HIS A 70 -17.38 2.96 -15.58
CA HIS A 70 -16.65 3.96 -16.37
C HIS A 70 -15.16 3.63 -16.52
N TYR A 71 -14.71 2.50 -15.90
CA TYR A 71 -13.34 2.06 -16.02
C TYR A 71 -12.99 1.69 -17.46
N ARG A 72 -11.91 2.24 -17.96
CA ARG A 72 -11.35 1.88 -19.27
C ARG A 72 -10.05 1.14 -19.07
N SER A 73 -10.01 -0.10 -19.53
CA SER A 73 -8.82 -0.94 -19.43
C SER A 73 -7.61 -0.29 -20.11
N GLN A 74 -6.52 -0.20 -19.34
CA GLN A 74 -5.20 0.22 -19.81
C GLN A 74 -4.15 -0.85 -19.50
N GLY A 75 -4.58 -2.09 -19.17
CA GLY A 75 -3.72 -3.21 -18.81
C GLY A 75 -3.02 -3.08 -17.45
N LYS A 76 -3.40 -2.09 -16.62
CA LYS A 76 -2.80 -1.82 -15.31
C LYS A 76 -3.86 -1.55 -14.23
N PRO A 77 -4.80 -2.49 -14.00
CA PRO A 77 -5.92 -2.29 -13.08
C PRO A 77 -5.47 -1.98 -11.67
N LEU A 78 -4.45 -2.66 -11.12
CA LEU A 78 -3.94 -2.41 -9.77
C LEU A 78 -3.32 -1.01 -9.64
N ALA A 79 -2.64 -0.49 -10.67
CA ALA A 79 -2.10 0.86 -10.65
C ALA A 79 -3.22 1.91 -10.60
N TRP A 80 -4.32 1.69 -11.33
CA TRP A 80 -5.50 2.53 -11.27
C TRP A 80 -6.13 2.50 -9.88
N MET A 81 -6.30 1.33 -9.27
CA MET A 81 -6.83 1.18 -7.91
C MET A 81 -5.95 1.90 -6.87
N LEU A 82 -4.62 1.77 -6.99
CA LEU A 82 -3.67 2.49 -6.11
C LEU A 82 -3.72 4.01 -6.32
N THR A 83 -4.03 4.49 -7.53
CA THR A 83 -4.27 5.92 -7.76
C THR A 83 -5.52 6.38 -7.01
N VAL A 84 -6.59 5.59 -7.00
CA VAL A 84 -7.80 5.87 -6.19
C VAL A 84 -7.43 5.95 -4.70
N ALA A 85 -6.72 4.94 -4.20
CA ALA A 85 -6.26 4.89 -2.81
C ALA A 85 -5.39 6.10 -2.44
N ARG A 86 -4.43 6.47 -3.31
CA ARG A 86 -3.57 7.66 -3.11
C ARG A 86 -4.39 8.93 -2.98
N ASN A 87 -5.36 9.13 -3.86
CA ASN A 87 -6.21 10.32 -3.83
C ASN A 87 -7.01 10.42 -2.53
N LEU A 88 -7.57 9.30 -2.04
CA LEU A 88 -8.27 9.25 -0.76
C LEU A 88 -7.32 9.54 0.42
N CYS A 89 -6.13 8.96 0.43
CA CYS A 89 -5.12 9.27 1.45
C CYS A 89 -4.77 10.76 1.48
N MET A 90 -4.54 11.37 0.31
CA MET A 90 -4.21 12.80 0.22
C MET A 90 -5.38 13.68 0.68
N GLN A 91 -6.62 13.26 0.45
CA GLN A 91 -7.81 13.93 0.96
C GLN A 91 -7.85 13.85 2.50
N ARG A 92 -7.70 12.66 3.09
CA ARG A 92 -7.65 12.46 4.55
C ARG A 92 -6.58 13.29 5.23
N LEU A 93 -5.36 13.31 4.66
CA LEU A 93 -4.27 14.11 5.22
C LEU A 93 -4.59 15.61 5.21
N ARG A 94 -5.22 16.11 4.15
CA ARG A 94 -5.66 17.52 4.08
C ARG A 94 -6.76 17.85 5.10
N GLU A 95 -7.69 16.95 5.33
CA GLU A 95 -8.75 17.09 6.33
C GLU A 95 -8.17 17.14 7.74
N ARG A 96 -7.27 16.19 8.08
CA ARG A 96 -6.55 16.20 9.37
C ARG A 96 -5.78 17.49 9.61
N GLN A 97 -5.09 18.04 8.62
CA GLN A 97 -4.36 19.30 8.76
C GLN A 97 -5.27 20.49 9.06
N ARG A 98 -6.54 20.43 8.66
CA ARG A 98 -7.53 21.48 8.95
C ARG A 98 -8.13 21.35 10.34
N GLU A 99 -8.29 20.11 10.82
CA GLU A 99 -8.96 19.83 12.09
C GLU A 99 -8.03 19.90 13.30
N THR A 100 -6.74 19.60 13.13
CA THR A 100 -5.77 19.58 14.24
C THR A 100 -4.39 20.04 13.74
N PRO A 101 -3.95 21.27 14.04
CA PRO A 101 -2.56 21.62 13.92
C PRO A 101 -1.79 20.94 15.07
N LEU A 102 -0.91 20.01 14.77
CA LEU A 102 0.08 19.40 15.67
C LEU A 102 -0.43 18.33 16.67
N LEU A 103 -0.55 17.11 16.21
CA LEU A 103 -0.15 15.93 16.99
C LEU A 103 0.49 14.94 16.01
N GLU A 104 1.79 14.70 16.17
CA GLU A 104 2.48 13.59 15.53
C GLU A 104 2.00 12.30 16.19
N ASP A 105 0.99 11.66 15.61
CA ASP A 105 0.56 10.34 16.05
C ASP A 105 1.64 9.32 15.75
N GLY A 106 2.10 8.64 16.77
CA GLY A 106 3.04 7.52 16.65
C GLY A 106 2.53 6.48 15.67
N VAL A 107 3.43 5.98 14.82
CA VAL A 107 3.13 5.04 13.74
C VAL A 107 2.68 3.70 14.29
N ASN A 108 1.36 3.47 14.39
CA ASN A 108 0.78 2.17 14.76
C ASN A 108 0.59 1.29 13.49
N LEU A 109 1.72 0.82 12.93
CA LEU A 109 1.74 0.07 11.66
C LEU A 109 1.32 -1.41 11.79
N PHE A 110 1.31 -2.00 12.99
CA PHE A 110 1.24 -3.45 13.15
C PHE A 110 0.48 -3.92 14.40
N GLU A 111 -0.73 -3.48 14.62
CA GLU A 111 -1.64 -4.22 15.49
C GLU A 111 -2.39 -5.25 14.62
N GLU A 112 -2.12 -6.52 14.83
CA GLU A 112 -2.73 -7.66 14.13
C GLU A 112 -2.40 -7.79 12.64
N THR A 113 -1.20 -8.24 12.32
CA THR A 113 -0.94 -8.96 11.08
C THR A 113 -0.84 -10.45 11.38
N ASP A 114 -1.45 -11.24 10.48
CA ASP A 114 -1.38 -12.69 10.30
C ASP A 114 -0.42 -13.42 11.26
N GLY A 115 -0.89 -14.47 11.94
CA GLY A 115 -0.17 -15.24 12.98
C GLY A 115 1.14 -15.94 12.53
N ARG A 116 1.79 -15.46 11.48
CA ARG A 116 3.02 -16.01 10.89
C ARG A 116 4.31 -15.34 11.41
N LEU A 117 4.21 -14.14 11.99
CA LEU A 117 5.35 -13.43 12.57
C LEU A 117 5.23 -13.44 14.09
N SER A 118 6.35 -13.67 14.78
CA SER A 118 6.42 -13.53 16.23
C SER A 118 6.17 -12.06 16.62
N MET A 119 5.82 -11.82 17.89
CA MET A 119 5.70 -10.44 18.40
C MET A 119 7.01 -9.67 18.29
N GLU A 120 8.13 -10.36 18.45
CA GLU A 120 9.48 -9.80 18.31
C GLU A 120 9.75 -9.38 16.85
N ASP A 121 9.47 -10.27 15.89
CA ASP A 121 9.63 -9.97 14.46
C ASP A 121 8.76 -8.78 14.02
N LYS A 122 7.52 -8.68 14.55
CA LYS A 122 6.62 -7.55 14.28
C LYS A 122 7.18 -6.24 14.83
N THR A 123 7.77 -6.27 16.02
CA THR A 123 8.37 -5.09 16.66
C THR A 123 9.58 -4.63 15.86
N VAL A 124 10.49 -5.54 15.49
CA VAL A 124 11.65 -5.24 14.65
C VAL A 124 11.24 -4.67 13.30
N LEU A 125 10.23 -5.26 12.65
CA LEU A 125 9.73 -4.77 11.37
C LEU A 125 9.11 -3.37 11.50
N ARG A 126 8.41 -3.10 12.59
CA ARG A 126 7.86 -1.77 12.90
C ARG A 126 8.99 -0.73 13.04
N GLU A 127 9.98 -1.03 13.86
CA GLU A 127 11.14 -0.15 14.07
C GLU A 127 11.89 0.09 12.77
N CYS A 128 12.13 -0.94 11.97
CA CYS A 128 12.72 -0.80 10.65
C CYS A 128 11.94 0.16 9.74
N LEU A 129 10.61 0.04 9.72
CA LEU A 129 9.78 0.90 8.87
C LEU A 129 9.65 2.34 9.39
N THR A 130 9.80 2.57 10.71
CA THR A 130 9.80 3.93 11.27
C THR A 130 11.06 4.72 10.94
N THR A 131 12.18 4.06 10.65
CA THR A 131 13.42 4.73 10.22
C THR A 131 13.37 5.30 8.80
N LEU A 132 12.38 4.86 8.01
CA LEU A 132 12.19 5.29 6.64
C LEU A 132 11.42 6.61 6.57
N SER A 133 11.84 7.50 5.66
CA SER A 133 10.99 8.62 5.29
C SER A 133 9.70 8.14 4.62
N ASP A 134 8.68 8.99 4.56
CA ASP A 134 7.38 8.63 3.98
C ASP A 134 7.49 8.13 2.55
N GLU A 135 8.27 8.79 1.71
CA GLU A 135 8.48 8.36 0.34
C GLU A 135 9.29 7.06 0.26
N GLU A 136 10.32 6.89 1.10
CA GLU A 136 11.10 5.64 1.16
C GLU A 136 10.20 4.47 1.54
N ARG A 137 9.32 4.64 2.52
CA ARG A 137 8.37 3.63 2.98
C ARG A 137 7.36 3.27 1.88
N GLN A 138 6.75 4.26 1.24
CA GLN A 138 5.83 4.03 0.13
C GLN A 138 6.49 3.27 -1.03
N ILE A 139 7.70 3.66 -1.41
CA ILE A 139 8.45 3.00 -2.48
C ILE A 139 8.73 1.53 -2.14
N VAL A 140 9.18 1.25 -0.91
CA VAL A 140 9.45 -0.12 -0.44
C VAL A 140 8.17 -0.96 -0.44
N VAL A 141 7.06 -0.43 0.08
CA VAL A 141 5.77 -1.13 0.13
C VAL A 141 5.24 -1.41 -1.29
N LEU A 142 5.26 -0.44 -2.18
CA LEU A 142 4.82 -0.62 -3.56
C LEU A 142 5.67 -1.65 -4.31
N HIS A 143 6.96 -1.70 -4.05
CA HIS A 143 7.83 -2.67 -4.68
C HIS A 143 7.70 -4.07 -4.06
N ALA A 144 7.80 -4.18 -2.74
CA ALA A 144 7.87 -5.46 -2.04
C ALA A 144 6.50 -6.13 -1.87
N VAL A 145 5.42 -5.36 -1.67
CA VAL A 145 4.07 -5.88 -1.40
C VAL A 145 3.18 -5.81 -2.64
N ALA A 146 3.16 -4.69 -3.36
CA ALA A 146 2.32 -4.57 -4.55
C ALA A 146 2.98 -5.10 -5.83
N GLY A 147 4.28 -5.43 -5.81
CA GLY A 147 5.03 -6.01 -6.93
C GLY A 147 5.33 -5.02 -8.07
N PHE A 148 5.21 -3.71 -7.82
CA PHE A 148 5.47 -2.70 -8.84
C PHE A 148 6.95 -2.56 -9.20
N ARG A 149 7.21 -2.34 -10.49
CA ARG A 149 8.53 -1.95 -10.97
C ARG A 149 8.79 -0.47 -10.63
N HIS A 150 10.05 -0.09 -10.44
CA HIS A 150 10.41 1.29 -10.08
C HIS A 150 9.86 2.35 -11.05
N ARG A 151 9.72 2.04 -12.35
CA ARG A 151 9.09 2.95 -13.33
C ARG A 151 7.60 3.17 -13.06
N GLU A 152 6.90 2.15 -12.61
CA GLU A 152 5.47 2.24 -12.27
C GLU A 152 5.27 3.00 -10.97
N ILE A 153 6.18 2.80 -10.00
CA ILE A 153 6.22 3.56 -8.75
C ILE A 153 6.48 5.05 -9.03
N ALA A 154 7.44 5.34 -9.91
CA ALA A 154 7.77 6.70 -10.34
C ALA A 154 6.53 7.42 -10.92
N ALA A 155 5.79 6.74 -11.80
CA ALA A 155 4.55 7.27 -12.37
C ALA A 155 3.44 7.45 -11.34
N LEU A 156 3.27 6.48 -10.41
CA LEU A 156 2.23 6.53 -9.37
C LEU A 156 2.47 7.64 -8.36
N LEU A 157 3.73 7.84 -7.94
CA LEU A 157 4.11 8.82 -6.93
C LEU A 157 4.42 10.21 -7.51
N ASP A 158 4.40 10.34 -8.85
CA ASP A 158 4.80 11.56 -9.56
C ASP A 158 6.24 12.00 -9.22
N LEU A 159 7.17 11.04 -9.23
CA LEU A 159 8.59 11.25 -8.92
C LEU A 159 9.46 10.84 -10.12
N PRO A 160 10.61 11.51 -10.33
CA PRO A 160 11.60 11.03 -11.29
C PRO A 160 12.09 9.63 -10.96
N LEU A 161 12.27 8.78 -11.99
CA LEU A 161 12.78 7.39 -11.78
C LEU A 161 14.10 7.35 -11.01
N ALA A 162 15.02 8.26 -11.29
CA ALA A 162 16.28 8.35 -10.58
C ALA A 162 16.09 8.61 -9.07
N THR A 163 15.08 9.42 -8.72
CA THR A 163 14.69 9.68 -7.33
C THR A 163 14.16 8.42 -6.66
N VAL A 164 13.28 7.69 -7.33
CA VAL A 164 12.73 6.42 -6.81
C VAL A 164 13.86 5.41 -6.56
N LEU A 165 14.76 5.23 -7.52
CA LEU A 165 15.90 4.32 -7.38
C LEU A 165 16.82 4.72 -6.20
N SER A 166 17.16 6.01 -6.09
CA SER A 166 18.05 6.49 -5.02
C SER A 166 17.40 6.35 -3.64
N LYS A 167 16.09 6.61 -3.52
CA LYS A 167 15.32 6.44 -2.28
C LYS A 167 15.18 4.97 -1.91
N TYR A 168 14.91 4.10 -2.88
CA TYR A 168 14.84 2.65 -2.67
C TYR A 168 16.15 2.09 -2.13
N HIS A 169 17.29 2.44 -2.74
CA HIS A 169 18.60 1.98 -2.26
C HIS A 169 18.92 2.51 -0.85
N ARG A 170 18.59 3.76 -0.53
CA ARG A 170 18.75 4.30 0.83
C ARG A 170 17.86 3.57 1.84
N ALA A 171 16.61 3.31 1.47
CA ALA A 171 15.69 2.55 2.31
C ALA A 171 16.24 1.16 2.63
N LEU A 172 16.69 0.41 1.62
CA LEU A 172 17.30 -0.92 1.83
C LEU A 172 18.52 -0.87 2.74
N LYS A 173 19.38 0.16 2.59
CA LYS A 173 20.54 0.35 3.47
C LYS A 173 20.13 0.59 4.92
N LYS A 174 19.12 1.45 5.16
CA LYS A 174 18.56 1.70 6.49
C LYS A 174 18.00 0.42 7.10
N LEU A 175 17.13 -0.29 6.37
CA LEU A 175 16.53 -1.54 6.82
C LEU A 175 17.59 -2.59 7.17
N LYS A 176 18.62 -2.74 6.32
CA LYS A 176 19.73 -3.65 6.60
C LYS A 176 20.47 -3.29 7.89
N ASN A 177 20.74 -2.01 8.10
CA ASN A 177 21.46 -1.54 9.29
C ASN A 177 20.63 -1.80 10.57
N GLU A 178 19.31 -1.62 10.53
CA GLU A 178 18.45 -1.88 11.69
C GLU A 178 18.37 -3.38 12.00
N LEU A 179 18.20 -4.22 10.99
CA LEU A 179 18.17 -5.69 11.16
C LEU A 179 19.50 -6.24 11.71
N THR A 180 20.63 -5.64 11.35
CA THR A 180 21.94 -6.08 11.86
C THR A 180 22.26 -5.56 13.27
N LYS A 181 21.57 -4.55 13.77
CA LYS A 181 21.70 -4.09 15.17
C LYS A 181 20.96 -4.99 16.15
N GLY A 182 19.94 -5.71 15.69
CA GLY A 182 19.13 -6.62 16.51
C GLY A 182 19.68 -8.05 16.64
N ASP A 183 20.83 -8.35 16.02
CA ASP A 183 21.49 -9.66 16.14
C ASP A 183 22.62 -9.56 17.20
N PRO A 184 22.36 -9.94 18.47
CA PRO A 184 23.45 -10.06 19.45
C PRO A 184 24.28 -11.29 19.09
N THR A 185 25.56 -11.06 18.78
CA THR A 185 26.62 -12.08 18.63
C THR A 185 26.72 -12.96 19.88
#